data_e536a5aef373765f1ba63677e8a5e73a
#
_entry.id   e536a5aef373765f1ba63677e8a5e73a
#
_cell.length_a   1.000
_cell.length_b   1.000
_cell.length_c   1.000
_cell.angle_alpha   90.00
_cell.angle_beta   90.00
_cell.angle_gamma   90.00
#
_symmetry.space_group_name_H-M   'P 1'
#
loop_
_entity.id
_entity.type
_entity.pdbx_description
1 polymer ?
#
loop_
_entity_poly.entity_id
_entity_poly.type
_entity_poly.pdbx_seq_one_letter_code
_entity_poly.pdbx_strand_id
1 'polypeptide(L)'
;MRKYPVGIQSFESLRKEGYLYIDKTELIYRLISTGKYYFLSRPRRFGKSLLISTIEAYYSGQKELFQGLFIDGTEKNWISYPILHFDLSAQKYDSAESLYDILNDILAKWEKKYGTEPSEVSLSLRFQGIIQRAAEKAGKGVVILVDEYDKPMLQAIGNDNLQNTYRDTLKAFYGALKSKDQYIQFALLTGVTKFSKVSIFSDLNNLMDISFDKRYAELCGITENEIHTWLEEDLYDLAANTNMSYEQVCTSLKERYDGYHFTEDSNGLYNPFSLLNTFARMKFGNYWFETGTPSYLAQLLKQNKYNLTRLSNEVVTNDLLNGIDTLANSPIPVLYQSGYLTIKDYNSRFNVYTLGFPNKEVEEGFISYLLPYYAHVQPAESAFQIMSFIDEIEKGKIEAFFLRLQSFFADTPYEMIRDLELHYQNVLFILFKLLGFYTEAEYHTSDGRIDLLVKTGKFIYLMEFKLEGTAEEALAQINEKHYAIPFQADGRRIFKIGVNFSSKTRNIQKWIVEEI
;
A
#
# COMPACT_ATOMS: atom_id res chain seq x y z
N MET A 1 -22.47 21.10 -8.95
CA MET A 1 -21.18 20.60 -8.40
C MET A 1 -21.31 19.10 -8.24
N ARG A 2 -20.43 18.32 -8.84
CA ARG A 2 -20.42 16.85 -8.72
C ARG A 2 -20.08 16.41 -7.30
N LYS A 3 -20.74 15.37 -6.80
CA LYS A 3 -20.47 14.82 -5.47
C LYS A 3 -19.51 13.65 -5.61
N TYR A 4 -18.34 13.73 -5.00
CA TYR A 4 -17.33 12.66 -4.99
C TYR A 4 -17.50 11.79 -3.74
N PRO A 5 -17.48 10.46 -3.86
CA PRO A 5 -17.74 9.53 -2.75
C PRO A 5 -16.50 9.33 -1.86
N VAL A 6 -15.90 10.42 -1.39
CA VAL A 6 -14.73 10.33 -0.52
C VAL A 6 -15.13 9.72 0.82
N GLY A 7 -14.64 8.48 1.08
CA GLY A 7 -14.94 7.75 2.32
C GLY A 7 -16.33 7.10 2.39
N ILE A 8 -17.14 7.17 1.34
CA ILE A 8 -18.44 6.50 1.28
C ILE A 8 -18.24 5.05 0.83
N GLN A 9 -18.71 4.11 1.64
CA GLN A 9 -18.60 2.67 1.41
C GLN A 9 -19.94 2.02 1.03
N SER A 10 -21.07 2.68 1.32
CA SER A 10 -22.41 2.20 1.01
C SER A 10 -22.77 2.52 -0.42
N PHE A 11 -22.96 1.49 -1.25
CA PHE A 11 -23.45 1.62 -2.62
C PHE A 11 -24.86 2.23 -2.67
N GLU A 12 -25.72 1.84 -1.73
CA GLU A 12 -27.08 2.39 -1.62
C GLU A 12 -27.08 3.89 -1.37
N SER A 13 -26.30 4.36 -0.37
CA SER A 13 -26.18 5.80 -0.07
C SER A 13 -25.59 6.54 -1.28
N LEU A 14 -24.56 5.97 -1.90
CA LEU A 14 -23.90 6.55 -3.05
C LEU A 14 -24.88 6.79 -4.21
N ARG A 15 -25.69 5.79 -4.55
CA ARG A 15 -26.66 5.87 -5.64
C ARG A 15 -27.86 6.77 -5.30
N LYS A 16 -28.43 6.67 -4.09
CA LYS A 16 -29.58 7.47 -3.67
C LYS A 16 -29.28 8.95 -3.52
N GLU A 17 -28.07 9.30 -3.08
CA GLU A 17 -27.67 10.69 -2.85
C GLU A 17 -27.00 11.33 -4.09
N GLY A 18 -26.85 10.57 -5.17
CA GLY A 18 -26.32 11.07 -6.45
C GLY A 18 -24.82 11.37 -6.43
N TYR A 19 -24.04 10.57 -5.72
CA TYR A 19 -22.58 10.62 -5.83
C TYR A 19 -22.09 9.97 -7.13
N LEU A 20 -20.91 10.36 -7.56
CA LEU A 20 -20.22 9.71 -8.66
C LEU A 20 -20.02 8.22 -8.35
N TYR A 21 -20.40 7.35 -9.27
CA TYR A 21 -20.07 5.94 -9.26
C TYR A 21 -19.37 5.57 -10.57
N ILE A 22 -18.12 5.17 -10.49
CA ILE A 22 -17.37 4.61 -11.63
C ILE A 22 -17.83 3.16 -11.79
N ASP A 23 -18.49 2.86 -12.91
CA ASP A 23 -19.19 1.60 -13.09
C ASP A 23 -18.24 0.40 -13.23
N LYS A 24 -18.24 -0.47 -12.23
CA LYS A 24 -17.52 -1.76 -12.19
C LYS A 24 -18.47 -2.96 -12.34
N THR A 25 -19.75 -2.71 -12.63
CA THR A 25 -20.77 -3.77 -12.60
C THR A 25 -20.61 -4.82 -13.68
N GLU A 26 -19.88 -4.55 -14.77
CA GLU A 26 -19.49 -5.59 -15.74
C GLU A 26 -18.59 -6.65 -15.11
N LEU A 27 -17.55 -6.22 -14.39
CA LEU A 27 -16.62 -7.12 -13.71
C LEU A 27 -17.31 -7.85 -12.55
N ILE A 28 -18.18 -7.15 -11.83
CA ILE A 28 -19.01 -7.75 -10.76
C ILE A 28 -19.93 -8.81 -11.34
N TYR A 29 -20.62 -8.55 -12.46
CA TYR A 29 -21.51 -9.52 -13.12
C TYR A 29 -20.73 -10.75 -13.57
N ARG A 30 -19.55 -10.56 -14.17
CA ARG A 30 -18.64 -11.66 -14.50
C ARG A 30 -18.28 -12.50 -13.28
N LEU A 31 -17.92 -11.85 -12.15
CA LEU A 31 -17.55 -12.52 -10.91
C LEU A 31 -18.69 -13.40 -10.37
N ILE A 32 -19.88 -12.84 -10.25
CA ILE A 32 -21.06 -13.55 -9.69
C ILE A 32 -21.61 -14.65 -10.61
N SER A 33 -21.31 -14.56 -11.92
CA SER A 33 -21.80 -15.51 -12.95
C SER A 33 -20.84 -16.68 -13.21
N THR A 34 -19.55 -16.58 -12.82
CA THR A 34 -18.51 -17.56 -13.23
C THR A 34 -18.05 -18.48 -12.12
N GLY A 35 -18.34 -18.16 -10.85
CA GLY A 35 -17.90 -18.99 -9.73
C GLY A 35 -18.67 -18.70 -8.46
N LYS A 36 -18.23 -19.31 -7.36
CA LYS A 36 -18.98 -19.33 -6.11
C LYS A 36 -18.19 -18.82 -4.92
N TYR A 37 -16.90 -19.15 -4.80
CA TYR A 37 -16.06 -18.81 -3.66
C TYR A 37 -14.88 -17.99 -4.11
N TYR A 38 -14.77 -16.78 -3.62
CA TYR A 38 -13.72 -15.86 -4.02
C TYR A 38 -12.99 -15.23 -2.84
N PHE A 39 -11.72 -15.01 -3.04
CA PHE A 39 -10.87 -14.22 -2.17
C PHE A 39 -10.24 -13.07 -2.95
N LEU A 40 -10.28 -11.85 -2.38
CA LEU A 40 -9.68 -10.66 -2.96
C LEU A 40 -8.87 -9.88 -1.93
N SER A 41 -7.57 -9.75 -2.13
CA SER A 41 -6.77 -8.76 -1.41
C SER A 41 -6.48 -7.53 -2.27
N ARG A 42 -6.61 -6.35 -1.67
CA ARG A 42 -6.24 -5.06 -2.26
C ARG A 42 -5.79 -4.11 -1.15
N PRO A 43 -4.92 -3.16 -1.42
CA PRO A 43 -4.53 -2.15 -0.45
C PRO A 43 -5.73 -1.43 0.16
N ARG A 44 -5.51 -0.75 1.27
CA ARG A 44 -6.55 0.10 1.88
C ARG A 44 -6.99 1.19 0.91
N ARG A 45 -8.26 1.60 0.98
CA ARG A 45 -8.85 2.68 0.17
C ARG A 45 -8.96 2.39 -1.33
N PHE A 46 -8.90 1.12 -1.75
CA PHE A 46 -9.09 0.70 -3.14
C PHE A 46 -10.54 0.37 -3.50
N GLY A 47 -11.50 0.54 -2.60
CA GLY A 47 -12.92 0.32 -2.88
C GLY A 47 -13.45 -1.08 -2.56
N LYS A 48 -12.74 -1.91 -1.77
CA LYS A 48 -13.19 -3.26 -1.35
C LYS A 48 -14.56 -3.24 -0.67
N SER A 49 -14.75 -2.38 0.32
CA SER A 49 -16.03 -2.27 1.05
C SER A 49 -17.17 -1.79 0.16
N LEU A 50 -16.89 -0.91 -0.83
CA LEU A 50 -17.88 -0.52 -1.83
C LEU A 50 -18.23 -1.70 -2.76
N LEU A 51 -17.25 -2.51 -3.15
CA LEU A 51 -17.48 -3.76 -3.90
C LEU A 51 -18.39 -4.71 -3.12
N ILE A 52 -18.10 -4.96 -1.85
CA ILE A 52 -18.93 -5.78 -0.94
C ILE A 52 -20.35 -5.20 -0.90
N SER A 53 -20.52 -3.90 -0.66
CA SER A 53 -21.83 -3.24 -0.59
C SER A 53 -22.58 -3.30 -1.93
N THR A 54 -21.88 -3.22 -3.07
CA THR A 54 -22.51 -3.35 -4.39
C THR A 54 -23.01 -4.77 -4.63
N ILE A 55 -22.24 -5.79 -4.25
CA ILE A 55 -22.64 -7.20 -4.35
C ILE A 55 -23.80 -7.50 -3.37
N GLU A 56 -23.78 -6.92 -2.17
CA GLU A 56 -24.87 -7.03 -1.20
C GLU A 56 -26.19 -6.46 -1.77
N ALA A 57 -26.14 -5.27 -2.38
CA ALA A 57 -27.30 -4.65 -3.04
C ALA A 57 -27.83 -5.51 -4.20
N TYR A 58 -26.93 -6.10 -5.00
CA TYR A 58 -27.31 -7.02 -6.07
C TYR A 58 -28.05 -8.25 -5.54
N TYR A 59 -27.49 -8.95 -4.58
CA TYR A 59 -28.11 -10.15 -4.00
C TYR A 59 -29.31 -9.85 -3.07
N SER A 60 -29.50 -8.58 -2.68
CA SER A 60 -30.73 -8.11 -2.04
C SER A 60 -31.87 -7.88 -3.04
N GLY A 61 -31.59 -7.93 -4.35
CA GLY A 61 -32.57 -7.68 -5.42
C GLY A 61 -32.92 -6.20 -5.60
N GLN A 62 -32.08 -5.27 -5.19
CA GLN A 62 -32.32 -3.81 -5.23
C GLN A 62 -32.04 -3.25 -6.65
N LYS A 63 -32.82 -3.68 -7.63
CA LYS A 63 -32.67 -3.32 -9.04
C LYS A 63 -32.54 -1.82 -9.29
N GLU A 64 -33.32 -1.03 -8.56
CA GLU A 64 -33.40 0.44 -8.72
C GLU A 64 -32.05 1.14 -8.49
N LEU A 65 -31.16 0.57 -7.68
CA LEU A 65 -29.83 1.12 -7.44
C LEU A 65 -28.89 0.95 -8.63
N PHE A 66 -29.17 0.02 -9.52
CA PHE A 66 -28.34 -0.33 -10.67
C PHE A 66 -28.78 0.36 -11.95
N GLN A 67 -29.84 1.15 -11.92
CA GLN A 67 -30.37 1.83 -13.10
C GLN A 67 -29.28 2.65 -13.82
N GLY A 68 -29.12 2.37 -15.13
CA GLY A 68 -28.14 3.03 -15.98
C GLY A 68 -26.71 2.50 -15.87
N LEU A 69 -26.46 1.44 -15.08
CA LEU A 69 -25.19 0.72 -15.03
C LEU A 69 -25.21 -0.49 -15.98
N PHE A 70 -24.03 -1.03 -16.32
CA PHE A 70 -23.90 -2.17 -17.24
C PHE A 70 -24.78 -3.35 -16.86
N ILE A 71 -24.85 -3.70 -15.58
CA ILE A 71 -25.61 -4.85 -15.08
C ILE A 71 -27.13 -4.70 -15.26
N ASP A 72 -27.66 -3.48 -15.28
CA ASP A 72 -29.09 -3.20 -15.47
C ASP A 72 -29.59 -3.69 -16.83
N GLY A 73 -28.77 -3.55 -17.87
CA GLY A 73 -29.06 -4.05 -19.22
C GLY A 73 -28.85 -5.56 -19.40
N THR A 74 -28.12 -6.19 -18.49
CA THR A 74 -27.67 -7.60 -18.63
C THR A 74 -28.49 -8.54 -17.73
N GLU A 75 -28.71 -8.17 -16.46
CA GLU A 75 -29.42 -8.98 -15.48
C GLU A 75 -30.95 -8.86 -15.67
N LYS A 76 -31.61 -10.01 -15.78
CA LYS A 76 -33.07 -10.07 -15.96
C LYS A 76 -33.82 -10.48 -14.72
N ASN A 77 -33.18 -11.26 -13.83
CA ASN A 77 -33.82 -11.92 -12.70
C ASN A 77 -33.25 -11.40 -11.38
N TRP A 78 -33.66 -10.23 -10.96
CA TRP A 78 -33.22 -9.60 -9.71
C TRP A 78 -33.73 -10.38 -8.48
N ILE A 79 -33.05 -11.49 -8.19
CA ILE A 79 -33.45 -12.43 -7.14
C ILE A 79 -32.84 -12.01 -5.80
N SER A 80 -33.69 -11.89 -4.77
CA SER A 80 -33.21 -11.66 -3.40
C SER A 80 -32.79 -12.97 -2.74
N TYR A 81 -31.63 -12.95 -2.08
CA TYR A 81 -31.03 -14.06 -1.33
C TYR A 81 -30.84 -13.68 0.14
N PRO A 82 -30.79 -14.64 1.07
CA PRO A 82 -30.33 -14.35 2.44
C PRO A 82 -28.83 -14.02 2.43
N ILE A 83 -28.46 -12.90 3.04
CA ILE A 83 -27.09 -12.40 3.09
C ILE A 83 -26.58 -12.46 4.53
N LEU A 84 -25.40 -13.03 4.72
CA LEU A 84 -24.64 -13.04 5.96
C LEU A 84 -23.36 -12.23 5.75
N HIS A 85 -23.37 -10.97 6.21
CA HIS A 85 -22.27 -10.03 6.04
C HIS A 85 -21.48 -9.89 7.35
N PHE A 86 -20.19 -10.19 7.30
CA PHE A 86 -19.23 -10.03 8.38
C PHE A 86 -18.33 -8.82 8.09
N ASP A 87 -18.46 -7.76 8.86
CA ASP A 87 -17.51 -6.65 8.87
C ASP A 87 -16.61 -6.76 10.11
N LEU A 88 -15.36 -7.14 9.91
CA LEU A 88 -14.38 -7.25 10.97
C LEU A 88 -13.62 -5.93 11.20
N SER A 89 -14.00 -4.85 10.52
CA SER A 89 -13.34 -3.55 10.64
C SER A 89 -13.66 -2.80 11.94
N ALA A 90 -14.79 -3.09 12.55
CA ALA A 90 -15.40 -2.26 13.59
C ALA A 90 -14.75 -2.37 14.97
N GLN A 91 -13.87 -3.37 15.22
CA GLN A 91 -13.33 -3.65 16.55
C GLN A 91 -11.81 -3.51 16.62
N LYS A 92 -11.29 -3.26 17.84
CA LYS A 92 -9.88 -3.39 18.17
C LYS A 92 -9.59 -4.83 18.60
N TYR A 93 -8.50 -5.40 18.10
CA TYR A 93 -8.09 -6.77 18.34
C TYR A 93 -6.80 -6.81 19.19
N ASP A 94 -6.92 -6.69 20.50
CA ASP A 94 -5.81 -6.61 21.44
C ASP A 94 -5.82 -7.71 22.53
N SER A 95 -6.84 -8.58 22.54
CA SER A 95 -6.94 -9.74 23.43
C SER A 95 -7.53 -10.97 22.72
N ALA A 96 -7.34 -12.15 23.28
CA ALA A 96 -7.88 -13.39 22.72
C ALA A 96 -9.42 -13.36 22.57
N GLU A 97 -10.10 -12.67 23.47
CA GLU A 97 -11.55 -12.53 23.53
C GLU A 97 -12.08 -11.62 22.43
N SER A 98 -11.31 -10.61 21.98
CA SER A 98 -11.80 -9.59 21.04
C SER A 98 -12.36 -10.17 19.76
N LEU A 99 -11.72 -11.19 19.17
CA LEU A 99 -12.24 -11.87 17.97
C LEU A 99 -13.47 -12.74 18.29
N TYR A 100 -13.45 -13.41 19.43
CA TYR A 100 -14.59 -14.22 19.87
C TYR A 100 -15.84 -13.34 20.05
N ASP A 101 -15.69 -12.21 20.71
CA ASP A 101 -16.80 -11.31 21.05
C ASP A 101 -17.48 -10.73 19.80
N ILE A 102 -16.71 -10.28 18.81
CA ILE A 102 -17.31 -9.74 17.57
C ILE A 102 -18.01 -10.84 16.77
N LEU A 103 -17.40 -12.02 16.63
CA LEU A 103 -18.05 -13.14 15.94
C LEU A 103 -19.32 -13.59 16.68
N ASN A 104 -19.26 -13.65 18.02
CA ASN A 104 -20.41 -13.97 18.86
C ASN A 104 -21.54 -12.96 18.70
N ASP A 105 -21.26 -11.65 18.71
CA ASP A 105 -22.26 -10.59 18.53
C ASP A 105 -22.94 -10.69 17.14
N ILE A 106 -22.15 -10.90 16.10
CA ILE A 106 -22.68 -11.05 14.74
C ILE A 106 -23.57 -12.30 14.65
N LEU A 107 -23.13 -13.46 15.15
CA LEU A 107 -23.92 -14.69 15.13
C LEU A 107 -25.22 -14.53 15.94
N ALA A 108 -25.15 -13.91 17.11
CA ALA A 108 -26.34 -13.69 17.96
C ALA A 108 -27.41 -12.84 17.27
N LYS A 109 -27.03 -11.88 16.41
CA LYS A 109 -27.98 -11.11 15.59
C LYS A 109 -28.71 -12.00 14.57
N TRP A 110 -28.01 -12.92 13.93
CA TRP A 110 -28.64 -13.84 12.97
C TRP A 110 -29.42 -14.96 13.63
N GLU A 111 -29.00 -15.43 14.81
CA GLU A 111 -29.74 -16.39 15.61
C GLU A 111 -31.14 -15.86 16.00
N LYS A 112 -31.25 -14.56 16.30
CA LYS A 112 -32.57 -13.92 16.49
C LYS A 112 -33.46 -14.02 15.26
N LYS A 113 -32.89 -14.05 14.05
CA LYS A 113 -33.62 -14.11 12.77
C LYS A 113 -33.88 -15.52 12.29
N TYR A 114 -32.95 -16.45 12.52
CA TYR A 114 -32.95 -17.79 11.95
C TYR A 114 -33.11 -18.91 12.99
N GLY A 115 -33.01 -18.59 14.28
CA GLY A 115 -33.08 -19.55 15.37
C GLY A 115 -31.76 -20.17 15.75
N THR A 116 -31.76 -21.04 16.78
CA THR A 116 -30.60 -21.75 17.35
C THR A 116 -30.95 -23.20 17.65
N GLU A 117 -29.94 -24.08 17.73
CA GLU A 117 -30.08 -25.46 18.19
C GLU A 117 -29.19 -25.71 19.41
N PRO A 118 -29.60 -26.53 20.40
CA PRO A 118 -28.80 -26.80 21.60
C PRO A 118 -27.42 -27.42 21.33
N SER A 119 -27.24 -28.08 20.19
CA SER A 119 -25.98 -28.71 19.76
C SER A 119 -24.93 -27.71 19.23
N GLU A 120 -25.34 -26.46 18.99
CA GLU A 120 -24.49 -25.42 18.41
C GLU A 120 -23.65 -24.72 19.48
N VAL A 121 -22.73 -25.47 20.10
CA VAL A 121 -21.95 -25.00 21.28
C VAL A 121 -20.69 -24.19 20.93
N SER A 122 -20.28 -24.14 19.66
CA SER A 122 -19.12 -23.37 19.21
C SER A 122 -19.48 -22.37 18.13
N LEU A 123 -18.64 -21.32 17.94
CA LEU A 123 -18.84 -20.31 16.88
C LEU A 123 -19.00 -20.96 15.49
N SER A 124 -18.19 -21.99 15.19
CA SER A 124 -18.26 -22.72 13.92
C SER A 124 -19.58 -23.48 13.75
N LEU A 125 -20.04 -24.19 14.77
CA LEU A 125 -21.31 -24.94 14.73
C LEU A 125 -22.50 -23.99 14.62
N ARG A 126 -22.51 -22.88 15.37
CA ARG A 126 -23.54 -21.83 15.29
C ARG A 126 -23.61 -21.25 13.88
N PHE A 127 -22.45 -20.92 13.28
CA PHE A 127 -22.40 -20.39 11.93
C PHE A 127 -22.93 -21.41 10.89
N GLN A 128 -22.56 -22.68 11.02
CA GLN A 128 -23.09 -23.75 10.17
C GLN A 128 -24.61 -23.90 10.26
N GLY A 129 -25.16 -23.85 11.48
CA GLY A 129 -26.62 -23.92 11.71
C GLY A 129 -27.35 -22.70 11.13
N ILE A 130 -26.79 -21.51 11.28
CA ILE A 130 -27.34 -20.27 10.70
C ILE A 130 -27.37 -20.37 9.17
N ILE A 131 -26.28 -20.79 8.51
CA ILE A 131 -26.24 -20.98 7.06
C ILE A 131 -27.35 -21.91 6.60
N GLN A 132 -27.50 -23.07 7.23
CA GLN A 132 -28.48 -24.05 6.86
C GLN A 132 -29.92 -23.53 7.03
N ARG A 133 -30.26 -23.02 8.22
CA ARG A 133 -31.61 -22.51 8.50
C ARG A 133 -31.97 -21.29 7.65
N ALA A 134 -31.00 -20.41 7.35
CA ALA A 134 -31.22 -19.27 6.46
C ALA A 134 -31.56 -19.73 5.04
N ALA A 135 -30.83 -20.73 4.52
CA ALA A 135 -31.10 -21.31 3.21
C ALA A 135 -32.44 -22.02 3.15
N GLU A 136 -32.74 -22.87 4.13
CA GLU A 136 -34.02 -23.61 4.21
C GLU A 136 -35.22 -22.67 4.30
N LYS A 137 -35.12 -21.62 5.14
CA LYS A 137 -36.17 -20.62 5.29
C LYS A 137 -36.43 -19.81 4.01
N ALA A 138 -35.37 -19.53 3.24
CA ALA A 138 -35.47 -18.77 2.00
C ALA A 138 -35.78 -19.64 0.77
N GLY A 139 -35.61 -20.96 0.87
CA GLY A 139 -35.66 -21.89 -0.28
C GLY A 139 -34.59 -21.61 -1.31
N LYS A 140 -33.48 -20.98 -0.92
CA LYS A 140 -32.37 -20.53 -1.78
C LYS A 140 -31.04 -20.56 -1.02
N GLY A 141 -29.92 -20.64 -1.74
CA GLY A 141 -28.60 -20.56 -1.12
C GLY A 141 -28.34 -19.22 -0.42
N VAL A 142 -27.40 -19.22 0.50
CA VAL A 142 -26.97 -18.05 1.28
C VAL A 142 -25.80 -17.36 0.60
N VAL A 143 -25.79 -16.03 0.63
CA VAL A 143 -24.64 -15.21 0.23
C VAL A 143 -23.84 -14.85 1.47
N ILE A 144 -22.53 -15.08 1.43
CA ILE A 144 -21.62 -14.80 2.54
C ILE A 144 -20.60 -13.74 2.08
N LEU A 145 -20.59 -12.61 2.76
CA LEU A 145 -19.70 -11.49 2.49
C LEU A 145 -18.84 -11.22 3.73
N VAL A 146 -17.52 -11.17 3.56
CA VAL A 146 -16.60 -10.90 4.66
C VAL A 146 -15.69 -9.74 4.25
N ASP A 147 -15.76 -8.63 4.97
CA ASP A 147 -14.87 -7.49 4.79
C ASP A 147 -13.80 -7.44 5.89
N GLU A 148 -12.57 -7.09 5.49
CA GLU A 148 -11.38 -6.99 6.35
C GLU A 148 -11.10 -8.25 7.20
N TYR A 149 -11.19 -9.44 6.57
CA TYR A 149 -11.00 -10.73 7.25
C TYR A 149 -9.66 -10.85 8.00
N ASP A 150 -8.65 -10.14 7.55
CA ASP A 150 -7.27 -10.18 8.02
C ASP A 150 -6.96 -9.16 9.13
N LYS A 151 -7.88 -8.25 9.44
CA LYS A 151 -7.66 -7.21 10.45
C LYS A 151 -7.29 -7.74 11.83
N PRO A 152 -7.90 -8.82 12.36
CA PRO A 152 -7.48 -9.42 13.62
C PRO A 152 -6.01 -9.85 13.58
N MET A 153 -5.60 -10.52 12.51
CA MET A 153 -4.24 -11.01 12.31
C MET A 153 -3.22 -9.87 12.19
N LEU A 154 -3.57 -8.81 11.46
CA LEU A 154 -2.72 -7.63 11.26
C LEU A 154 -2.48 -6.87 12.58
N GLN A 155 -3.50 -6.75 13.42
CA GLN A 155 -3.36 -6.08 14.71
C GLN A 155 -2.60 -6.92 15.75
N ALA A 156 -2.55 -8.23 15.58
CA ALA A 156 -1.78 -9.15 16.42
C ALA A 156 -0.31 -9.30 15.99
N ILE A 157 0.16 -8.59 14.94
CA ILE A 157 1.57 -8.64 14.50
C ILE A 157 2.48 -8.24 15.66
N GLY A 158 3.50 -9.08 15.93
CA GLY A 158 4.43 -8.93 17.06
C GLY A 158 3.98 -9.62 18.35
N ASN A 159 2.82 -10.29 18.34
CA ASN A 159 2.34 -11.16 19.43
C ASN A 159 1.95 -12.54 18.86
N ASP A 160 2.92 -13.45 18.83
CA ASP A 160 2.76 -14.78 18.21
C ASP A 160 1.64 -15.61 18.85
N ASN A 161 1.47 -15.52 20.17
CA ASN A 161 0.41 -16.24 20.87
C ASN A 161 -0.97 -15.77 20.44
N LEU A 162 -1.17 -14.47 20.33
CA LEU A 162 -2.41 -13.87 19.89
C LEU A 162 -2.70 -14.18 18.42
N GLN A 163 -1.67 -14.09 17.56
CA GLN A 163 -1.78 -14.49 16.16
C GLN A 163 -2.21 -15.95 15.98
N ASN A 164 -1.61 -16.87 16.74
CA ASN A 164 -1.97 -18.28 16.69
C ASN A 164 -3.43 -18.49 17.12
N THR A 165 -3.85 -17.86 18.23
CA THR A 165 -5.24 -17.94 18.70
C THR A 165 -6.23 -17.44 17.63
N TYR A 166 -5.96 -16.30 17.02
CA TYR A 166 -6.84 -15.76 15.98
C TYR A 166 -6.84 -16.62 14.71
N ARG A 167 -5.68 -17.14 14.31
CA ARG A 167 -5.57 -18.07 13.17
C ARG A 167 -6.45 -19.30 13.37
N ASP A 168 -6.32 -19.95 14.52
CA ASP A 168 -7.06 -21.19 14.81
C ASP A 168 -8.57 -20.91 14.89
N THR A 169 -8.96 -19.79 15.47
CA THR A 169 -10.37 -19.36 15.53
C THR A 169 -10.94 -19.10 14.14
N LEU A 170 -10.25 -18.32 13.30
CA LEU A 170 -10.68 -18.01 11.93
C LEU A 170 -10.71 -19.25 11.04
N LYS A 171 -9.71 -20.14 11.17
CA LYS A 171 -9.66 -21.40 10.43
C LYS A 171 -10.87 -22.29 10.75
N ALA A 172 -11.14 -22.49 12.02
CA ALA A 172 -12.32 -23.27 12.46
C ALA A 172 -13.63 -22.61 12.03
N PHE A 173 -13.71 -21.29 12.08
CA PHE A 173 -14.90 -20.53 11.71
C PHE A 173 -15.19 -20.62 10.21
N TYR A 174 -14.21 -20.34 9.35
CA TYR A 174 -14.40 -20.39 7.90
C TYR A 174 -14.53 -21.83 7.36
N GLY A 175 -14.14 -22.85 8.13
CA GLY A 175 -14.42 -24.26 7.80
C GLY A 175 -15.90 -24.55 7.54
N ALA A 176 -16.82 -23.72 8.09
CA ALA A 176 -18.25 -23.78 7.81
C ALA A 176 -18.59 -23.61 6.32
N LEU A 177 -17.80 -22.83 5.56
CA LEU A 177 -18.01 -22.62 4.12
C LEU A 177 -17.90 -23.92 3.33
N LYS A 178 -16.99 -24.80 3.72
CA LYS A 178 -16.82 -26.12 3.08
C LYS A 178 -17.90 -27.11 3.53
N SER A 179 -18.15 -27.17 4.83
CA SER A 179 -19.11 -28.14 5.40
C SER A 179 -20.56 -27.88 4.98
N LYS A 180 -20.91 -26.63 4.63
CA LYS A 180 -22.25 -26.19 4.23
C LYS A 180 -22.33 -25.76 2.76
N ASP A 181 -21.44 -26.25 1.91
CA ASP A 181 -21.37 -25.88 0.49
C ASP A 181 -22.72 -25.92 -0.24
N GLN A 182 -23.52 -26.96 -0.01
CA GLN A 182 -24.83 -27.12 -0.66
C GLN A 182 -25.85 -25.99 -0.35
N TYR A 183 -25.65 -25.27 0.76
CA TYR A 183 -26.52 -24.17 1.20
C TYR A 183 -25.99 -22.79 0.81
N ILE A 184 -24.81 -22.69 0.20
CA ILE A 184 -24.19 -21.42 -0.15
C ILE A 184 -24.39 -21.15 -1.64
N GLN A 185 -24.84 -19.95 -1.98
CA GLN A 185 -24.96 -19.42 -3.34
C GLN A 185 -23.65 -18.77 -3.81
N PHE A 186 -23.07 -17.94 -2.96
CA PHE A 186 -21.89 -17.14 -3.25
C PHE A 186 -21.15 -16.77 -1.97
N ALA A 187 -19.84 -16.69 -2.04
CA ALA A 187 -19.02 -16.17 -0.94
C ALA A 187 -17.85 -15.32 -1.46
N LEU A 188 -17.67 -14.15 -0.88
CA LEU A 188 -16.52 -13.28 -1.15
C LEU A 188 -15.89 -12.84 0.18
N LEU A 189 -14.58 -13.11 0.31
CA LEU A 189 -13.77 -12.65 1.42
C LEU A 189 -12.80 -11.58 0.91
N THR A 190 -12.78 -10.42 1.58
CA THR A 190 -11.86 -9.33 1.24
C THR A 190 -10.94 -8.99 2.40
N GLY A 191 -9.74 -8.52 2.07
CA GLY A 191 -8.75 -8.06 3.03
C GLY A 191 -7.66 -7.20 2.38
N VAL A 192 -6.73 -6.74 3.19
CA VAL A 192 -5.52 -6.06 2.73
C VAL A 192 -4.44 -7.08 2.41
N THR A 193 -4.26 -8.05 3.30
CA THR A 193 -3.18 -9.02 3.24
C THR A 193 -3.72 -10.42 2.99
N LYS A 194 -2.85 -11.26 2.44
CA LYS A 194 -3.11 -12.67 2.22
C LYS A 194 -2.26 -13.48 3.19
N PHE A 195 -2.85 -13.86 4.30
CA PHE A 195 -2.25 -14.89 5.14
C PHE A 195 -2.29 -16.21 4.36
N SER A 196 -1.16 -16.93 4.28
CA SER A 196 -1.01 -18.02 3.34
C SER A 196 -2.14 -19.05 3.43
N LYS A 197 -2.41 -19.73 2.32
CA LYS A 197 -3.42 -20.79 2.24
C LYS A 197 -3.23 -21.86 3.31
N VAL A 198 -2.00 -22.02 3.83
CA VAL A 198 -1.67 -23.01 4.86
C VAL A 198 -2.19 -22.59 6.24
N SER A 199 -2.41 -21.29 6.50
CA SER A 199 -2.76 -20.84 7.83
C SER A 199 -4.27 -20.76 8.12
N ILE A 200 -5.04 -19.98 7.35
CA ILE A 200 -6.47 -19.79 7.61
C ILE A 200 -7.36 -20.57 6.63
N PHE A 201 -6.95 -20.64 5.36
CA PHE A 201 -7.75 -21.22 4.29
C PHE A 201 -7.26 -22.60 3.81
N SER A 202 -6.38 -23.28 4.58
CA SER A 202 -5.85 -24.60 4.21
C SER A 202 -6.94 -25.63 3.91
N ASP A 203 -8.08 -25.51 4.58
CA ASP A 203 -9.20 -26.44 4.45
C ASP A 203 -10.20 -26.01 3.38
N LEU A 204 -10.07 -24.79 2.81
CA LEU A 204 -10.93 -24.22 1.78
C LEU A 204 -10.30 -24.33 0.38
N ASN A 205 -10.19 -25.55 -0.12
CA ASN A 205 -9.58 -25.82 -1.44
C ASN A 205 -10.38 -25.25 -2.62
N ASN A 206 -11.64 -24.87 -2.40
CA ASN A 206 -12.57 -24.30 -3.38
C ASN A 206 -12.51 -22.76 -3.46
N LEU A 207 -11.75 -22.10 -2.59
CA LEU A 207 -11.62 -20.64 -2.58
C LEU A 207 -10.69 -20.19 -3.72
N MET A 208 -11.27 -19.50 -4.70
CA MET A 208 -10.53 -18.91 -5.83
C MET A 208 -9.94 -17.56 -5.42
N ASP A 209 -8.63 -17.49 -5.37
CA ASP A 209 -7.92 -16.22 -5.16
C ASP A 209 -7.86 -15.44 -6.49
N ILE A 210 -8.55 -14.32 -6.52
CA ILE A 210 -8.61 -13.42 -7.68
C ILE A 210 -7.68 -12.21 -7.53
N SER A 211 -6.84 -12.17 -6.50
CA SER A 211 -5.95 -11.03 -6.25
C SER A 211 -4.92 -10.83 -7.37
N PHE A 212 -4.46 -11.94 -7.98
CA PHE A 212 -3.53 -11.97 -9.10
C PHE A 212 -4.17 -12.41 -10.42
N ASP A 213 -5.51 -12.41 -10.50
CA ASP A 213 -6.21 -12.80 -11.71
C ASP A 213 -6.41 -11.59 -12.62
N LYS A 214 -5.82 -11.62 -13.80
CA LYS A 214 -5.91 -10.55 -14.81
C LYS A 214 -7.36 -10.16 -15.14
N ARG A 215 -8.29 -11.13 -15.10
CA ARG A 215 -9.72 -10.88 -15.38
C ARG A 215 -10.37 -9.93 -14.37
N TYR A 216 -9.80 -9.82 -13.17
CA TYR A 216 -10.33 -9.04 -12.05
C TYR A 216 -9.33 -7.99 -11.51
N ALA A 217 -8.25 -7.74 -12.25
CA ALA A 217 -7.24 -6.76 -11.85
C ALA A 217 -7.85 -5.37 -11.62
N GLU A 218 -8.80 -4.97 -12.48
CA GLU A 218 -9.46 -3.66 -12.47
C GLU A 218 -10.76 -3.62 -11.65
N LEU A 219 -11.11 -4.70 -10.93
CA LEU A 219 -12.33 -4.77 -10.10
C LEU A 219 -12.35 -3.71 -9.00
N CYS A 220 -11.17 -3.37 -8.48
CA CYS A 220 -10.92 -2.27 -7.53
C CYS A 220 -9.85 -1.35 -8.11
N GLY A 221 -9.92 -0.07 -7.79
CA GLY A 221 -9.05 0.95 -8.40
C GLY A 221 -9.76 1.67 -9.55
N ILE A 222 -9.08 2.66 -10.13
CA ILE A 222 -9.58 3.44 -11.26
C ILE A 222 -8.55 3.38 -12.39
N THR A 223 -8.97 3.08 -13.60
CA THR A 223 -8.12 3.06 -14.79
C THR A 223 -8.00 4.45 -15.43
N GLU A 224 -6.97 4.67 -16.24
CA GLU A 224 -6.82 5.88 -17.06
C GLU A 224 -8.06 6.11 -17.96
N ASN A 225 -8.54 5.04 -18.61
CA ASN A 225 -9.72 5.11 -19.47
C ASN A 225 -10.99 5.52 -18.70
N GLU A 226 -11.15 5.05 -17.48
CA GLU A 226 -12.29 5.45 -16.62
C GLU A 226 -12.21 6.92 -16.18
N ILE A 227 -11.01 7.46 -15.99
CA ILE A 227 -10.82 8.90 -15.72
C ILE A 227 -11.34 9.71 -16.91
N HIS A 228 -10.90 9.40 -18.11
CA HIS A 228 -11.37 10.10 -19.33
C HIS A 228 -12.85 9.88 -19.62
N THR A 229 -13.42 8.73 -19.24
CA THR A 229 -14.85 8.45 -19.45
C THR A 229 -15.75 9.18 -18.45
N TRP A 230 -15.35 9.24 -17.19
CA TRP A 230 -16.23 9.68 -16.10
C TRP A 230 -15.86 11.04 -15.50
N LEU A 231 -14.61 11.49 -15.68
CA LEU A 231 -14.02 12.65 -15.00
C LEU A 231 -13.40 13.67 -15.98
N GLU A 232 -13.73 13.59 -17.28
CA GLU A 232 -13.14 14.47 -18.30
C GLU A 232 -13.39 15.96 -18.00
N GLU A 233 -14.61 16.33 -17.63
CA GLU A 233 -14.95 17.72 -17.25
C GLU A 233 -14.20 18.15 -15.98
N ASP A 234 -14.05 17.23 -15.04
CA ASP A 234 -13.34 17.48 -13.77
C ASP A 234 -11.84 17.70 -13.98
N LEU A 235 -11.24 17.08 -15.03
CA LEU A 235 -9.85 17.34 -15.44
C LEU A 235 -9.67 18.80 -15.90
N TYR A 236 -10.59 19.34 -16.71
CA TYR A 236 -10.56 20.75 -17.11
C TYR A 236 -10.76 21.69 -15.92
N ASP A 237 -11.68 21.36 -15.03
CA ASP A 237 -11.91 22.16 -13.81
C ASP A 237 -10.67 22.16 -12.91
N LEU A 238 -10.00 21.01 -12.74
CA LEU A 238 -8.76 20.92 -11.98
C LEU A 238 -7.63 21.72 -12.62
N ALA A 239 -7.51 21.69 -13.96
CA ALA A 239 -6.54 22.48 -14.71
C ALA A 239 -6.73 23.98 -14.47
N ALA A 240 -7.95 24.46 -14.56
CA ALA A 240 -8.29 25.86 -14.31
C ALA A 240 -7.99 26.28 -12.86
N ASN A 241 -8.31 25.43 -11.87
CA ASN A 241 -8.10 25.74 -10.46
C ASN A 241 -6.62 25.70 -10.04
N THR A 242 -5.79 24.90 -10.70
CA THR A 242 -4.37 24.75 -10.38
C THR A 242 -3.44 25.61 -11.23
N ASN A 243 -3.99 26.37 -12.21
CA ASN A 243 -3.24 27.12 -13.22
C ASN A 243 -2.25 26.22 -14.02
N MET A 244 -2.64 24.99 -14.29
CA MET A 244 -1.88 24.01 -15.08
C MET A 244 -2.57 23.79 -16.42
N SER A 245 -1.81 23.34 -17.45
CA SER A 245 -2.46 22.85 -18.68
C SER A 245 -3.15 21.49 -18.41
N TYR A 246 -4.06 21.11 -19.28
CA TYR A 246 -4.73 19.81 -19.23
C TYR A 246 -3.71 18.66 -19.19
N GLU A 247 -2.70 18.71 -20.08
CA GLU A 247 -1.64 17.69 -20.15
C GLU A 247 -0.80 17.64 -18.88
N GLN A 248 -0.52 18.80 -18.27
CA GLN A 248 0.19 18.88 -16.98
C GLN A 248 -0.62 18.26 -15.85
N VAL A 249 -1.95 18.45 -15.84
CA VAL A 249 -2.84 17.81 -14.86
C VAL A 249 -2.83 16.29 -15.04
N CYS A 250 -3.04 15.79 -16.25
CA CYS A 250 -3.02 14.35 -16.53
C CYS A 250 -1.68 13.72 -16.13
N THR A 251 -0.55 14.34 -16.50
CA THR A 251 0.78 13.89 -16.12
C THR A 251 0.95 13.88 -14.59
N SER A 252 0.55 14.94 -13.91
CA SER A 252 0.67 15.05 -12.45
C SER A 252 -0.21 14.04 -11.71
N LEU A 253 -1.44 13.79 -12.19
CA LEU A 253 -2.31 12.74 -11.64
C LEU A 253 -1.67 11.37 -11.79
N LYS A 254 -1.13 11.07 -12.97
CA LYS A 254 -0.47 9.81 -13.28
C LYS A 254 0.75 9.57 -12.39
N GLU A 255 1.66 10.53 -12.33
CA GLU A 255 2.86 10.42 -11.52
C GLU A 255 2.57 10.27 -10.02
N ARG A 256 1.49 10.91 -9.52
CA ARG A 256 1.18 10.94 -8.10
C ARG A 256 0.33 9.79 -7.62
N TYR A 257 -0.63 9.29 -8.43
CA TYR A 257 -1.67 8.40 -7.94
C TYR A 257 -1.86 7.11 -8.73
N ASP A 258 -1.29 7.01 -9.95
CA ASP A 258 -1.29 5.81 -10.78
C ASP A 258 -0.20 4.82 -10.36
N GLY A 259 -0.07 3.73 -11.11
CA GLY A 259 1.07 2.81 -11.08
C GLY A 259 0.90 1.62 -10.15
N TYR A 260 -0.29 1.35 -9.62
CA TYR A 260 -0.56 0.09 -8.94
C TYR A 260 -0.82 -1.02 -9.96
N HIS A 261 0.04 -2.05 -9.94
CA HIS A 261 -0.09 -3.24 -10.76
C HIS A 261 -0.32 -4.46 -9.86
N PHE A 262 -1.43 -5.16 -10.09
CA PHE A 262 -1.80 -6.35 -9.34
C PHE A 262 -1.50 -7.65 -10.09
N THR A 263 -1.14 -7.57 -11.35
CA THR A 263 -0.64 -8.69 -12.18
C THR A 263 0.48 -8.17 -13.08
N GLU A 264 1.29 -9.07 -13.62
CA GLU A 264 2.42 -8.74 -14.50
C GLU A 264 2.02 -7.99 -15.77
N ASP A 265 0.81 -8.26 -16.29
CA ASP A 265 0.31 -7.71 -17.55
C ASP A 265 -0.80 -6.67 -17.36
N SER A 266 -1.08 -6.22 -16.13
CA SER A 266 -2.13 -5.22 -15.91
C SER A 266 -1.66 -3.81 -16.24
N ASN A 267 -2.58 -2.96 -16.68
CA ASN A 267 -2.36 -1.52 -16.73
C ASN A 267 -2.20 -0.97 -15.31
N GLY A 268 -1.56 0.19 -15.18
CA GLY A 268 -1.52 0.92 -13.92
C GLY A 268 -2.93 1.32 -13.47
N LEU A 269 -3.14 1.29 -12.15
CA LEU A 269 -4.39 1.71 -11.53
C LEU A 269 -4.14 2.87 -10.59
N TYR A 270 -5.03 3.86 -10.66
CA TYR A 270 -5.06 4.97 -9.72
C TYR A 270 -5.66 4.55 -8.40
N ASN A 271 -5.08 5.07 -7.31
CA ASN A 271 -5.71 4.96 -6.01
C ASN A 271 -7.00 5.80 -5.98
N PRO A 272 -8.18 5.19 -5.77
CA PRO A 272 -9.44 5.93 -5.81
C PRO A 272 -9.55 7.03 -4.77
N PHE A 273 -9.00 6.80 -3.56
CA PHE A 273 -9.13 7.73 -2.47
C PHE A 273 -8.36 9.03 -2.74
N SER A 274 -7.10 8.94 -3.19
CA SER A 274 -6.28 10.10 -3.50
C SER A 274 -6.80 10.84 -4.72
N LEU A 275 -7.17 10.10 -5.77
CA LEU A 275 -7.73 10.69 -6.99
C LEU A 275 -9.01 11.47 -6.71
N LEU A 276 -9.98 10.88 -6.03
CA LEU A 276 -11.27 11.52 -5.73
C LEU A 276 -11.13 12.70 -4.75
N ASN A 277 -10.19 12.63 -3.79
CA ASN A 277 -9.88 13.78 -2.93
C ASN A 277 -9.29 14.94 -3.72
N THR A 278 -8.44 14.68 -4.72
CA THR A 278 -7.86 15.72 -5.58
C THR A 278 -8.96 16.47 -6.32
N PHE A 279 -9.92 15.78 -6.92
CA PHE A 279 -11.07 16.42 -7.57
C PHE A 279 -12.01 17.10 -6.57
N ALA A 280 -12.30 16.49 -5.43
CA ALA A 280 -13.18 17.08 -4.42
C ALA A 280 -12.61 18.37 -3.83
N ARG A 281 -11.30 18.48 -3.70
CA ARG A 281 -10.60 19.64 -3.11
C ARG A 281 -9.96 20.57 -4.13
N MET A 282 -9.99 20.20 -5.42
CA MET A 282 -9.28 20.89 -6.51
C MET A 282 -7.82 21.18 -6.17
N LYS A 283 -7.15 20.21 -5.54
CA LYS A 283 -5.78 20.34 -5.05
C LYS A 283 -5.08 18.99 -4.99
N PHE A 284 -3.83 18.92 -5.43
CA PHE A 284 -2.96 17.77 -5.22
C PHE A 284 -2.52 17.65 -3.76
N GLY A 285 -2.41 16.41 -3.24
CA GLY A 285 -2.01 16.13 -1.86
C GLY A 285 -1.65 14.66 -1.63
N ASN A 286 -1.14 14.32 -0.45
CA ASN A 286 -0.76 12.96 -0.06
C ASN A 286 -1.89 12.28 0.75
N TYR A 287 -3.08 12.22 0.16
CA TYR A 287 -4.33 11.86 0.86
C TYR A 287 -4.38 10.41 1.35
N TRP A 288 -3.89 9.46 0.55
CA TRP A 288 -3.87 8.05 0.97
C TRP A 288 -2.96 7.85 2.17
N PHE A 289 -1.79 8.48 2.11
CA PHE A 289 -0.79 8.36 3.15
C PHE A 289 -1.26 8.97 4.49
N GLU A 290 -1.97 10.11 4.45
CA GLU A 290 -2.57 10.77 5.61
C GLU A 290 -3.60 9.89 6.35
N THR A 291 -4.16 8.85 5.72
CA THR A 291 -5.10 7.92 6.39
C THR A 291 -4.44 7.01 7.43
N GLY A 292 -3.14 7.12 7.61
CA GLY A 292 -2.33 6.45 8.63
C GLY A 292 -1.50 5.30 8.09
N THR A 293 -0.19 5.40 8.30
CA THR A 293 0.76 4.30 8.06
C THR A 293 0.90 3.49 9.34
N PRO A 294 0.74 2.16 9.29
CA PRO A 294 0.91 1.33 10.46
C PRO A 294 2.35 1.40 10.99
N SER A 295 2.52 1.78 12.25
CA SER A 295 3.86 1.92 12.90
C SER A 295 4.66 0.62 12.89
N TYR A 296 3.99 -0.53 12.84
CA TYR A 296 4.67 -1.83 12.78
C TYR A 296 5.52 -2.01 11.52
N LEU A 297 5.21 -1.33 10.40
CA LEU A 297 6.01 -1.46 9.15
C LEU A 297 7.43 -0.92 9.33
N ALA A 298 7.59 0.26 9.94
CA ALA A 298 8.91 0.80 10.23
C ALA A 298 9.68 -0.08 11.22
N GLN A 299 8.99 -0.60 12.25
CA GLN A 299 9.58 -1.54 13.20
C GLN A 299 10.00 -2.85 12.51
N LEU A 300 9.18 -3.39 11.61
CA LEU A 300 9.46 -4.60 10.85
C LEU A 300 10.71 -4.44 9.97
N LEU A 301 10.86 -3.31 9.28
CA LEU A 301 12.06 -2.98 8.50
C LEU A 301 13.32 -2.93 9.39
N LYS A 302 13.22 -2.29 10.57
CA LYS A 302 14.34 -2.21 11.53
C LYS A 302 14.71 -3.56 12.12
N GLN A 303 13.72 -4.35 12.56
CA GLN A 303 13.94 -5.70 13.13
C GLN A 303 14.61 -6.63 12.14
N ASN A 304 14.21 -6.56 10.87
CA ASN A 304 14.79 -7.36 9.79
C ASN A 304 16.10 -6.79 9.25
N LYS A 305 16.61 -5.67 9.81
CA LYS A 305 17.80 -4.97 9.29
C LYS A 305 17.74 -4.77 7.77
N TYR A 306 16.57 -4.33 7.30
CA TYR A 306 16.33 -4.23 5.87
C TYR A 306 17.13 -3.09 5.26
N ASN A 307 17.78 -3.33 4.11
CA ASN A 307 18.44 -2.29 3.33
C ASN A 307 17.39 -1.51 2.52
N LEU A 308 17.10 -0.27 2.93
CA LEU A 308 16.07 0.57 2.34
C LEU A 308 16.35 0.93 0.86
N THR A 309 17.62 0.91 0.43
CA THR A 309 17.96 1.19 -0.97
C THR A 309 17.33 0.20 -1.94
N ARG A 310 16.99 -1.00 -1.48
CA ARG A 310 16.31 -2.04 -2.27
C ARG A 310 14.83 -1.75 -2.52
N LEU A 311 14.17 -0.89 -1.73
CA LEU A 311 12.75 -0.60 -1.87
C LEU A 311 12.34 -0.08 -3.25
N SER A 312 13.25 0.54 -3.98
CA SER A 312 12.99 1.04 -5.34
C SER A 312 13.12 -0.04 -6.42
N ASN A 313 13.76 -1.19 -6.10
CA ASN A 313 14.02 -2.27 -7.06
C ASN A 313 14.25 -3.61 -6.34
N GLU A 314 13.24 -4.11 -5.63
CA GLU A 314 13.31 -5.36 -4.88
C GLU A 314 12.91 -6.54 -5.75
N VAL A 315 13.80 -7.54 -5.90
CA VAL A 315 13.53 -8.73 -6.69
C VAL A 315 13.05 -9.88 -5.80
N VAL A 316 11.90 -10.44 -6.12
CA VAL A 316 11.23 -11.46 -5.30
C VAL A 316 10.64 -12.60 -6.12
N THR A 317 10.50 -13.77 -5.51
CA THR A 317 9.78 -14.90 -6.12
C THR A 317 8.27 -14.77 -5.88
N ASN A 318 7.49 -15.47 -6.71
CA ASN A 318 6.04 -15.56 -6.55
C ASN A 318 5.62 -16.10 -5.17
N ASP A 319 6.34 -17.08 -4.64
CA ASP A 319 6.04 -17.69 -3.34
C ASP A 319 6.18 -16.68 -2.21
N LEU A 320 7.17 -15.78 -2.29
CA LEU A 320 7.33 -14.71 -1.30
C LEU A 320 6.17 -13.71 -1.33
N LEU A 321 5.65 -13.36 -2.52
CA LEU A 321 4.51 -12.45 -2.64
C LEU A 321 3.20 -13.04 -2.11
N ASN A 322 3.05 -14.35 -2.22
CA ASN A 322 1.82 -15.08 -1.91
C ASN A 322 1.69 -15.52 -0.44
N GLY A 323 2.67 -15.29 0.41
CA GLY A 323 2.65 -15.79 1.78
C GLY A 323 3.14 -14.77 2.82
N ILE A 324 2.33 -14.48 3.84
CA ILE A 324 2.73 -13.70 5.03
C ILE A 324 3.10 -14.62 6.22
N ASP A 325 3.13 -15.92 6.05
CA ASP A 325 3.40 -16.89 7.13
C ASP A 325 4.79 -16.72 7.77
N THR A 326 5.66 -15.95 7.15
CA THR A 326 7.02 -15.68 7.61
C THR A 326 7.26 -14.18 7.84
N LEU A 327 6.31 -13.48 8.46
CA LEU A 327 6.50 -12.05 8.85
C LEU A 327 7.82 -11.82 9.60
N ALA A 328 8.28 -12.83 10.34
CA ALA A 328 9.57 -12.78 11.02
C ALA A 328 10.77 -12.70 10.08
N ASN A 329 10.64 -13.09 8.81
CA ASN A 329 11.77 -13.28 7.90
C ASN A 329 11.87 -12.24 6.77
N SER A 330 10.79 -11.53 6.40
CA SER A 330 10.82 -10.50 5.36
C SER A 330 9.69 -9.48 5.51
N PRO A 331 9.97 -8.17 5.42
CA PRO A 331 8.94 -7.12 5.41
C PRO A 331 8.23 -6.99 4.05
N ILE A 332 8.78 -7.56 2.99
CA ILE A 332 8.36 -7.32 1.60
C ILE A 332 6.93 -7.75 1.29
N PRO A 333 6.45 -8.96 1.69
CA PRO A 333 5.08 -9.36 1.42
C PRO A 333 4.06 -8.38 2.00
N VAL A 334 4.31 -7.89 3.21
CA VAL A 334 3.41 -6.93 3.86
C VAL A 334 3.44 -5.57 3.18
N LEU A 335 4.63 -5.07 2.80
CA LEU A 335 4.78 -3.81 2.08
C LEU A 335 4.05 -3.85 0.72
N TYR A 336 4.20 -4.96 -0.02
CA TYR A 336 3.53 -5.16 -1.30
C TYR A 336 2.00 -5.22 -1.14
N GLN A 337 1.51 -6.11 -0.29
CA GLN A 337 0.07 -6.33 -0.11
C GLN A 337 -0.64 -5.12 0.52
N SER A 338 0.06 -4.37 1.38
CA SER A 338 -0.45 -3.12 1.95
C SER A 338 -0.40 -1.93 0.96
N GLY A 339 0.22 -2.08 -0.21
CA GLY A 339 0.25 -1.08 -1.27
C GLY A 339 1.39 -0.06 -1.19
N TYR A 340 2.42 -0.31 -0.37
CA TYR A 340 3.65 0.51 -0.37
C TYR A 340 4.58 0.15 -1.51
N LEU A 341 4.55 -1.11 -1.95
CA LEU A 341 5.23 -1.59 -3.15
C LEU A 341 4.21 -2.15 -4.15
N THR A 342 4.60 -2.18 -5.42
CA THR A 342 3.81 -2.74 -6.52
C THR A 342 4.73 -3.49 -7.49
N ILE A 343 4.16 -4.31 -8.37
CA ILE A 343 4.89 -4.97 -9.45
C ILE A 343 5.32 -3.90 -10.46
N LYS A 344 6.62 -3.84 -10.76
CA LYS A 344 7.20 -2.96 -11.80
C LYS A 344 7.61 -3.74 -13.03
N ASP A 345 8.06 -4.99 -12.85
CA ASP A 345 8.49 -5.86 -13.94
C ASP A 345 8.35 -7.33 -13.54
N TYR A 346 8.28 -8.22 -14.51
CA TYR A 346 8.23 -9.65 -14.33
C TYR A 346 9.17 -10.38 -15.30
N ASN A 347 10.07 -11.15 -14.77
CA ASN A 347 10.96 -12.00 -15.54
C ASN A 347 10.40 -13.42 -15.62
N SER A 348 9.76 -13.77 -16.73
CA SER A 348 9.14 -15.09 -16.96
C SER A 348 10.14 -16.24 -16.97
N ARG A 349 11.40 -16.00 -17.35
CA ARG A 349 12.44 -17.03 -17.40
C ARG A 349 12.82 -17.55 -16.01
N PHE A 350 12.83 -16.66 -15.02
CA PHE A 350 13.22 -16.99 -13.65
C PHE A 350 12.02 -17.00 -12.69
N ASN A 351 10.82 -16.66 -13.16
CA ASN A 351 9.61 -16.53 -12.37
C ASN A 351 9.79 -15.60 -11.16
N VAL A 352 10.37 -14.42 -11.41
CA VAL A 352 10.62 -13.41 -10.38
C VAL A 352 10.01 -12.07 -10.77
N TYR A 353 9.52 -11.35 -9.76
CA TYR A 353 8.96 -10.02 -9.88
C TYR A 353 9.96 -8.98 -9.39
N THR A 354 10.00 -7.84 -10.04
CA THR A 354 10.66 -6.63 -9.55
C THR A 354 9.61 -5.72 -8.95
N LEU A 355 9.81 -5.35 -7.69
CA LEU A 355 8.92 -4.46 -6.96
C LEU A 355 9.54 -3.07 -6.79
N GLY A 356 8.69 -2.04 -6.72
CA GLY A 356 9.08 -0.67 -6.43
C GLY A 356 7.88 0.12 -5.91
N PHE A 357 8.08 1.38 -5.57
CA PHE A 357 6.98 2.25 -5.17
C PHE A 357 5.98 2.43 -6.32
N PRO A 358 4.66 2.42 -6.06
CA PRO A 358 3.68 2.61 -7.12
C PRO A 358 3.79 3.99 -7.77
N ASN A 359 3.92 5.04 -6.97
CA ASN A 359 3.87 6.43 -7.41
C ASN A 359 4.54 7.38 -6.42
N LYS A 360 4.60 8.67 -6.79
CA LYS A 360 5.24 9.73 -5.97
C LYS A 360 4.57 9.93 -4.60
N GLU A 361 3.24 9.84 -4.50
CA GLU A 361 2.55 9.99 -3.22
C GLU A 361 3.05 8.98 -2.19
N VAL A 362 3.12 7.71 -2.61
CA VAL A 362 3.53 6.62 -1.72
C VAL A 362 5.01 6.66 -1.41
N GLU A 363 5.86 6.93 -2.40
CA GLU A 363 7.30 7.04 -2.20
C GLU A 363 7.63 8.18 -1.24
N GLU A 364 7.16 9.39 -1.53
CA GLU A 364 7.40 10.59 -0.71
C GLU A 364 6.87 10.39 0.71
N GLY A 365 5.63 9.95 0.84
CA GLY A 365 4.99 9.73 2.13
C GLY A 365 5.71 8.67 2.96
N PHE A 366 6.07 7.53 2.37
CA PHE A 366 6.71 6.43 3.10
C PHE A 366 8.14 6.76 3.52
N ILE A 367 8.93 7.37 2.63
CA ILE A 367 10.29 7.80 2.96
C ILE A 367 10.27 8.88 4.05
N SER A 368 9.35 9.86 3.96
CA SER A 368 9.17 10.87 5.02
C SER A 368 8.78 10.25 6.36
N TYR A 369 7.90 9.25 6.31
CA TYR A 369 7.46 8.51 7.50
C TYR A 369 8.60 7.71 8.17
N LEU A 370 9.54 7.18 7.39
CA LEU A 370 10.67 6.42 7.93
C LEU A 370 11.70 7.30 8.64
N LEU A 371 11.80 8.58 8.28
CA LEU A 371 12.83 9.49 8.80
C LEU A 371 12.94 9.49 10.35
N PRO A 372 11.86 9.68 11.13
CA PRO A 372 11.94 9.67 12.60
C PRO A 372 12.38 8.33 13.22
N TYR A 373 12.23 7.23 12.49
CA TYR A 373 12.63 5.91 12.97
C TYR A 373 14.12 5.61 12.75
N TYR A 374 14.75 6.26 11.78
CA TYR A 374 16.16 6.03 11.41
C TYR A 374 17.08 7.17 11.82
N ALA A 375 16.59 8.40 11.80
CA ALA A 375 17.29 9.57 12.29
C ALA A 375 16.50 10.16 13.44
N HIS A 376 17.07 10.40 14.59
CA HIS A 376 16.41 10.77 15.84
C HIS A 376 15.72 12.17 15.78
N VAL A 377 14.92 12.39 14.75
CA VAL A 377 14.20 13.65 14.49
C VAL A 377 12.77 13.51 14.95
N GLN A 378 12.26 14.48 15.69
CA GLN A 378 10.85 14.50 16.04
C GLN A 378 9.99 14.61 14.77
N PRO A 379 8.88 13.88 14.66
CA PRO A 379 8.02 13.93 13.46
C PRO A 379 7.60 15.35 13.06
N ALA A 380 7.33 16.22 14.04
CA ALA A 380 6.97 17.62 13.80
C ALA A 380 8.12 18.47 13.23
N GLU A 381 9.38 18.07 13.42
CA GLU A 381 10.57 18.80 12.98
C GLU A 381 11.11 18.27 11.64
N SER A 382 10.68 17.08 11.22
CA SER A 382 11.21 16.41 10.02
C SER A 382 11.12 17.29 8.77
N ALA A 383 9.96 17.92 8.53
CA ALA A 383 9.77 18.81 7.38
C ALA A 383 10.71 20.03 7.42
N PHE A 384 10.90 20.62 8.61
CA PHE A 384 11.79 21.77 8.79
C PHE A 384 13.26 21.39 8.55
N GLN A 385 13.69 20.23 9.00
CA GLN A 385 15.05 19.72 8.75
C GLN A 385 15.29 19.53 7.25
N ILE A 386 14.37 18.91 6.54
CA ILE A 386 14.48 18.73 5.08
C ILE A 386 14.53 20.07 4.34
N MET A 387 13.65 21.00 4.70
CA MET A 387 13.68 22.37 4.11
C MET A 387 15.02 23.06 4.33
N SER A 388 15.64 22.89 5.50
CA SER A 388 16.95 23.46 5.79
C SER A 388 18.05 22.86 4.93
N PHE A 389 18.06 21.53 4.72
CA PHE A 389 18.99 20.87 3.82
C PHE A 389 18.85 21.35 2.37
N ILE A 390 17.59 21.52 1.90
CA ILE A 390 17.30 22.04 0.55
C ILE A 390 17.83 23.47 0.41
N ASP A 391 17.52 24.37 1.37
CA ASP A 391 17.95 25.76 1.35
C ASP A 391 19.47 25.88 1.32
N GLU A 392 20.18 25.03 2.06
CA GLU A 392 21.65 25.00 2.11
C GLU A 392 22.24 24.56 0.77
N ILE A 393 21.72 23.50 0.14
CA ILE A 393 22.16 23.02 -1.16
C ILE A 393 21.83 24.02 -2.28
N GLU A 394 20.65 24.60 -2.30
CA GLU A 394 20.24 25.57 -3.31
C GLU A 394 21.03 26.89 -3.24
N LYS A 395 21.52 27.24 -2.05
CA LYS A 395 22.33 28.45 -1.81
C LYS A 395 23.85 28.21 -1.87
N GLY A 396 24.29 26.98 -2.12
CA GLY A 396 25.70 26.63 -2.17
C GLY A 396 26.40 26.63 -0.80
N LYS A 397 25.65 26.51 0.31
CA LYS A 397 26.18 26.52 1.68
C LYS A 397 26.64 25.12 2.10
N ILE A 398 27.64 24.58 1.40
CA ILE A 398 28.08 23.18 1.56
C ILE A 398 28.56 22.90 2.99
N GLU A 399 29.30 23.82 3.60
CA GLU A 399 29.78 23.68 4.98
C GLU A 399 28.61 23.54 5.97
N ALA A 400 27.57 24.38 5.86
CA ALA A 400 26.41 24.34 6.69
C ALA A 400 25.62 23.02 6.51
N PHE A 401 25.50 22.54 5.26
CA PHE A 401 24.90 21.26 4.92
C PHE A 401 25.60 20.08 5.64
N PHE A 402 26.94 20.01 5.55
CA PHE A 402 27.68 18.92 6.19
C PHE A 402 27.68 19.02 7.73
N LEU A 403 27.74 20.22 8.30
CA LEU A 403 27.60 20.41 9.75
C LEU A 403 26.22 19.97 10.25
N ARG A 404 25.17 20.28 9.49
CA ARG A 404 23.82 19.79 9.80
C ARG A 404 23.74 18.27 9.67
N LEU A 405 24.30 17.71 8.61
CA LEU A 405 24.33 16.26 8.40
C LEU A 405 25.11 15.54 9.52
N GLN A 406 26.20 16.14 9.99
CA GLN A 406 26.97 15.65 11.12
C GLN A 406 26.15 15.69 12.44
N SER A 407 25.41 16.78 12.69
CA SER A 407 24.49 16.87 13.82
C SER A 407 23.38 15.81 13.74
N PHE A 408 22.86 15.58 12.55
CA PHE A 408 21.81 14.60 12.30
C PHE A 408 22.22 13.17 12.67
N PHE A 409 23.49 12.81 12.43
CA PHE A 409 24.03 11.51 12.84
C PHE A 409 24.41 11.47 14.34
N ALA A 410 24.81 12.60 14.93
CA ALA A 410 25.21 12.66 16.32
C ALA A 410 24.07 12.37 17.31
N ASP A 411 22.83 12.71 16.95
CA ASP A 411 21.65 12.54 17.80
C ASP A 411 21.11 11.10 17.81
N THR A 412 21.74 10.14 17.14
CA THR A 412 21.26 8.77 17.05
C THR A 412 21.70 7.95 18.28
N PRO A 413 20.77 7.40 19.10
CA PRO A 413 21.11 6.66 20.33
C PRO A 413 21.97 5.43 20.08
N TYR A 414 22.94 5.22 20.94
CA TYR A 414 23.96 4.16 20.90
C TYR A 414 23.40 2.74 20.81
N GLU A 415 22.25 2.50 21.47
CA GLU A 415 21.61 1.20 21.57
C GLU A 415 20.86 0.75 20.31
N MET A 416 20.56 1.68 19.41
CA MET A 416 19.77 1.42 18.19
C MET A 416 20.62 0.90 17.03
N ILE A 417 21.96 1.00 17.09
CA ILE A 417 22.83 0.75 15.95
C ILE A 417 23.60 -0.56 16.17
N ARG A 418 23.06 -1.68 15.66
CA ARG A 418 23.79 -2.96 15.65
C ARG A 418 24.66 -3.15 14.40
N ASP A 419 24.31 -2.49 13.31
CA ASP A 419 25.03 -2.50 12.02
C ASP A 419 25.18 -1.05 11.56
N LEU A 420 26.38 -0.50 11.75
CA LEU A 420 26.66 0.91 11.50
C LEU A 420 26.60 1.27 10.02
N GLU A 421 27.16 0.43 9.16
CA GLU A 421 27.21 0.68 7.73
C GLU A 421 25.80 0.73 7.14
N LEU A 422 25.00 -0.29 7.41
CA LEU A 422 23.61 -0.35 6.95
C LEU A 422 22.77 0.81 7.50
N HIS A 423 23.02 1.22 8.75
CA HIS A 423 22.34 2.37 9.33
C HIS A 423 22.65 3.66 8.56
N TYR A 424 23.93 3.95 8.29
CA TYR A 424 24.32 5.14 7.52
C TYR A 424 23.75 5.10 6.11
N GLN A 425 23.83 3.96 5.42
CA GLN A 425 23.24 3.79 4.11
C GLN A 425 21.74 4.09 4.11
N ASN A 426 21.01 3.59 5.09
CA ASN A 426 19.58 3.82 5.20
C ASN A 426 19.22 5.28 5.52
N VAL A 427 19.97 5.94 6.42
CA VAL A 427 19.75 7.37 6.73
C VAL A 427 20.06 8.25 5.52
N LEU A 428 21.17 8.00 4.84
CA LEU A 428 21.53 8.73 3.62
C LEU A 428 20.50 8.50 2.51
N PHE A 429 20.05 7.26 2.33
CA PHE A 429 19.00 6.94 1.37
C PHE A 429 17.73 7.75 1.64
N ILE A 430 17.24 7.76 2.88
CA ILE A 430 16.05 8.54 3.27
C ILE A 430 16.26 10.01 2.99
N LEU A 431 17.37 10.59 3.46
CA LEU A 431 17.66 12.01 3.32
C LEU A 431 17.72 12.41 1.84
N PHE A 432 18.47 11.66 1.02
CA PHE A 432 18.69 12.02 -0.38
C PHE A 432 17.47 11.73 -1.26
N LYS A 433 16.67 10.73 -0.93
CA LYS A 433 15.36 10.55 -1.56
C LYS A 433 14.45 11.74 -1.26
N LEU A 434 14.40 12.21 -0.01
CA LEU A 434 13.61 13.40 0.35
C LEU A 434 14.10 14.66 -0.33
N LEU A 435 15.41 14.86 -0.44
CA LEU A 435 15.98 15.95 -1.23
C LEU A 435 15.61 15.83 -2.72
N GLY A 436 15.59 14.59 -3.26
CA GLY A 436 15.25 14.31 -4.65
C GLY A 436 13.83 14.69 -5.06
N PHE A 437 12.89 14.85 -4.12
CA PHE A 437 11.55 15.35 -4.43
C PHE A 437 11.49 16.86 -4.68
N TYR A 438 12.50 17.59 -4.23
CA TYR A 438 12.59 19.05 -4.36
C TYR A 438 13.74 19.50 -5.28
N THR A 439 14.77 18.65 -5.46
CA THR A 439 15.93 18.87 -6.31
C THR A 439 16.15 17.62 -7.15
N GLU A 440 16.93 17.72 -8.25
CA GLU A 440 17.37 16.53 -8.95
C GLU A 440 18.49 15.84 -8.14
N ALA A 441 18.13 14.85 -7.31
CA ALA A 441 19.09 14.08 -6.53
C ALA A 441 19.01 12.59 -6.88
N GLU A 442 20.12 11.99 -7.26
CA GLU A 442 20.28 10.57 -7.56
C GLU A 442 21.30 9.96 -6.60
N TYR A 443 20.87 8.99 -5.80
CA TYR A 443 21.73 8.23 -4.90
C TYR A 443 21.94 6.81 -5.43
N HIS A 444 23.19 6.40 -5.59
CA HIS A 444 23.60 5.09 -6.09
C HIS A 444 24.44 4.33 -5.05
N THR A 445 24.33 3.02 -5.02
CA THR A 445 25.03 2.14 -4.08
C THR A 445 25.91 1.08 -4.76
N SER A 446 26.16 1.20 -6.08
CA SER A 446 26.90 0.21 -6.85
C SER A 446 28.28 0.71 -7.31
N ASP A 447 29.26 -0.20 -7.34
CA ASP A 447 30.61 0.08 -7.82
C ASP A 447 30.62 0.71 -9.21
N GLY A 448 31.41 1.79 -9.35
CA GLY A 448 31.64 2.47 -10.63
C GLY A 448 30.62 3.54 -11.01
N ARG A 449 29.76 3.95 -10.08
CA ARG A 449 28.89 5.13 -10.20
C ARG A 449 29.14 6.05 -9.01
N ILE A 450 28.86 7.34 -9.22
CA ILE A 450 28.91 8.32 -8.13
C ILE A 450 27.84 7.96 -7.09
N ASP A 451 28.18 8.03 -5.81
CA ASP A 451 27.24 7.67 -4.75
C ASP A 451 26.06 8.63 -4.68
N LEU A 452 26.30 9.92 -4.88
CA LEU A 452 25.26 10.95 -4.88
C LEU A 452 25.55 12.04 -5.91
N LEU A 453 24.57 12.28 -6.77
CA LEU A 453 24.51 13.42 -7.68
C LEU A 453 23.34 14.31 -7.27
N VAL A 454 23.59 15.59 -6.97
CA VAL A 454 22.53 16.59 -6.73
C VAL A 454 22.66 17.74 -7.70
N LYS A 455 21.57 18.12 -8.35
CA LYS A 455 21.50 19.27 -9.26
C LYS A 455 20.46 20.25 -8.77
N THR A 456 20.87 21.50 -8.66
CA THR A 456 19.99 22.64 -8.35
C THR A 456 19.94 23.61 -9.52
N GLY A 457 19.21 24.69 -9.42
CA GLY A 457 19.21 25.73 -10.46
C GLY A 457 20.55 26.37 -10.74
N LYS A 458 21.52 26.33 -9.78
CA LYS A 458 22.81 27.02 -9.87
C LYS A 458 24.03 26.12 -9.69
N PHE A 459 23.84 24.93 -9.09
CA PHE A 459 24.93 24.08 -8.65
C PHE A 459 24.73 22.64 -9.06
N ILE A 460 25.83 21.92 -9.24
CA ILE A 460 25.92 20.47 -9.39
C ILE A 460 26.88 19.95 -8.33
N TYR A 461 26.42 18.98 -7.52
CA TYR A 461 27.21 18.35 -6.47
C TYR A 461 27.44 16.89 -6.80
N LEU A 462 28.70 16.49 -6.83
CA LEU A 462 29.16 15.12 -7.04
C LEU A 462 29.78 14.65 -5.72
N MET A 463 29.10 13.74 -5.00
CA MET A 463 29.54 13.31 -3.67
C MET A 463 29.86 11.82 -3.66
N GLU A 464 30.96 11.47 -3.06
CA GLU A 464 31.41 10.10 -2.82
C GLU A 464 31.64 9.88 -1.34
N PHE A 465 31.14 8.76 -0.80
CA PHE A 465 31.18 8.45 0.63
C PHE A 465 32.08 7.25 0.89
N LYS A 466 32.97 7.34 1.88
CA LYS A 466 33.81 6.23 2.34
C LYS A 466 33.56 5.94 3.80
N LEU A 467 33.22 4.67 4.08
CA LEU A 467 33.23 4.14 5.43
C LEU A 467 34.62 3.55 5.69
N GLU A 468 35.26 3.93 6.80
CA GLU A 468 36.64 3.51 7.17
C GLU A 468 37.72 3.85 6.15
N GLY A 469 37.44 4.67 5.11
CA GLY A 469 38.40 5.25 4.21
C GLY A 469 38.73 6.69 4.60
N THR A 470 39.22 7.50 3.64
CA THR A 470 39.48 8.92 3.82
C THR A 470 38.66 9.79 2.86
N ALA A 471 38.44 11.05 3.21
CA ALA A 471 37.80 12.01 2.33
C ALA A 471 38.62 12.28 1.06
N GLU A 472 39.95 12.16 1.16
CA GLU A 472 40.90 12.26 0.07
C GLU A 472 40.70 11.10 -0.93
N GLU A 473 40.57 9.87 -0.46
CA GLU A 473 40.29 8.69 -1.31
C GLU A 473 38.94 8.81 -2.01
N ALA A 474 37.92 9.31 -1.32
CA ALA A 474 36.61 9.56 -1.93
C ALA A 474 36.71 10.61 -3.05
N LEU A 475 37.36 11.72 -2.80
CA LEU A 475 37.59 12.77 -3.81
C LEU A 475 38.44 12.27 -4.99
N ALA A 476 39.50 11.48 -4.71
CA ALA A 476 40.32 10.85 -5.73
C ALA A 476 39.51 9.95 -6.65
N GLN A 477 38.56 9.16 -6.11
CA GLN A 477 37.68 8.31 -6.91
C GLN A 477 36.81 9.12 -7.88
N ILE A 478 36.24 10.27 -7.45
CA ILE A 478 35.49 11.17 -8.34
C ILE A 478 36.36 11.63 -9.52
N ASN A 479 37.63 11.94 -9.24
CA ASN A 479 38.57 12.41 -10.25
C ASN A 479 39.05 11.30 -11.20
N GLU A 480 39.41 10.13 -10.68
CA GLU A 480 39.88 8.98 -11.46
C GLU A 480 38.78 8.40 -12.36
N LYS A 481 37.53 8.37 -11.88
CA LYS A 481 36.35 7.90 -12.64
C LYS A 481 35.77 8.96 -13.57
N HIS A 482 36.32 10.18 -13.53
CA HIS A 482 35.93 11.30 -14.40
C HIS A 482 34.42 11.66 -14.30
N TYR A 483 33.83 11.55 -13.13
CA TYR A 483 32.37 11.76 -12.92
C TYR A 483 31.91 13.18 -13.27
N ALA A 484 32.79 14.19 -13.28
CA ALA A 484 32.45 15.57 -13.62
C ALA A 484 32.37 15.85 -15.13
N ILE A 485 32.98 15.01 -15.99
CA ILE A 485 33.02 15.26 -17.45
C ILE A 485 31.61 15.50 -18.06
N PRO A 486 30.57 14.72 -17.77
CA PRO A 486 29.24 14.94 -18.38
C PRO A 486 28.63 16.31 -18.07
N PHE A 487 29.11 16.99 -17.03
CA PHE A 487 28.56 18.25 -16.54
C PHE A 487 29.38 19.49 -16.88
N GLN A 488 30.56 19.36 -17.46
CA GLN A 488 31.44 20.48 -17.76
C GLN A 488 30.86 21.53 -18.72
N ALA A 489 29.92 21.11 -19.58
CA ALA A 489 29.25 22.01 -20.51
C ALA A 489 27.93 22.59 -19.98
N ASP A 490 27.54 22.27 -18.73
CA ASP A 490 26.20 22.61 -18.17
C ASP A 490 26.07 24.11 -17.79
N GLY A 491 27.20 24.79 -17.53
CA GLY A 491 27.24 26.22 -17.15
C GLY A 491 26.90 26.49 -15.67
N ARG A 492 26.48 25.49 -14.88
CA ARG A 492 26.36 25.57 -13.42
C ARG A 492 27.73 25.36 -12.75
N ARG A 493 27.86 25.88 -11.52
CA ARG A 493 29.06 25.61 -10.70
C ARG A 493 29.04 24.15 -10.24
N ILE A 494 30.15 23.46 -10.38
CA ILE A 494 30.27 22.03 -10.05
C ILE A 494 31.15 21.89 -8.82
N PHE A 495 30.66 21.12 -7.84
CA PHE A 495 31.39 20.76 -6.64
C PHE A 495 31.60 19.25 -6.60
N LYS A 496 32.87 18.84 -6.43
CA LYS A 496 33.28 17.47 -6.11
C LYS A 496 33.49 17.38 -4.60
N ILE A 497 32.90 16.41 -3.95
CA ILE A 497 32.90 16.30 -2.50
C ILE A 497 33.24 14.88 -2.10
N GLY A 498 34.38 14.69 -1.48
CA GLY A 498 34.78 13.44 -0.84
C GLY A 498 34.40 13.47 0.63
N VAL A 499 33.69 12.45 1.13
CA VAL A 499 33.17 12.36 2.51
C VAL A 499 33.64 11.08 3.18
N ASN A 500 34.15 11.20 4.40
CA ASN A 500 34.57 10.08 5.22
C ASN A 500 33.63 9.92 6.44
N PHE A 501 33.09 8.71 6.61
CA PHE A 501 32.43 8.25 7.83
C PHE A 501 33.39 7.40 8.66
N SER A 502 33.34 7.56 9.97
CA SER A 502 34.14 6.75 10.90
C SER A 502 33.22 5.90 11.81
N SER A 503 33.47 4.60 11.85
CA SER A 503 32.81 3.69 12.78
C SER A 503 33.16 3.99 14.25
N LYS A 504 34.34 4.56 14.51
CA LYS A 504 34.79 4.94 15.86
C LYS A 504 34.01 6.12 16.43
N THR A 505 33.85 7.19 15.62
CA THR A 505 33.07 8.38 16.03
C THR A 505 31.59 8.23 15.72
N ARG A 506 31.21 7.23 14.91
CA ARG A 506 29.85 6.98 14.43
C ARG A 506 29.23 8.18 13.74
N ASN A 507 30.04 8.91 12.99
CA ASN A 507 29.64 10.17 12.38
C ASN A 507 30.53 10.49 11.16
N ILE A 508 30.15 11.52 10.43
CA ILE A 508 31.04 12.14 9.44
C ILE A 508 32.25 12.69 10.17
N GLN A 509 33.43 12.22 9.79
CA GLN A 509 34.69 12.66 10.37
C GLN A 509 35.31 13.83 9.61
N LYS A 510 35.25 13.78 8.26
CA LYS A 510 35.85 14.78 7.37
C LYS A 510 35.11 14.83 6.03
N TRP A 511 35.06 16.00 5.45
CA TRP A 511 34.73 16.19 4.03
C TRP A 511 35.70 17.14 3.36
N ILE A 512 35.89 16.96 2.06
CA ILE A 512 36.76 17.82 1.24
C ILE A 512 35.95 18.25 0.03
N VAL A 513 35.99 19.54 -0.26
CA VAL A 513 35.26 20.17 -1.36
C VAL A 513 36.24 20.70 -2.38
N GLU A 514 36.06 20.35 -3.65
CA GLU A 514 36.77 20.90 -4.80
C GLU A 514 35.77 21.52 -5.75
N GLU A 515 35.92 22.79 -6.06
CA GLU A 515 35.08 23.49 -7.05
C GLU A 515 35.77 23.51 -8.40
N ILE A 516 35.06 23.25 -9.51
CA ILE A 516 35.55 23.25 -10.89
C ILE A 516 34.67 24.09 -11.81
#